data_197896298e7da3c7d57dc74aa7e61004
#
_entry.id   197896298e7da3c7d57dc74aa7e61004
#
_cell.length_a   1.000
_cell.length_b   1.000
_cell.length_c   1.000
_cell.angle_alpha   90.00
_cell.angle_beta   90.00
_cell.angle_gamma   90.00
#
_symmetry.space_group_name_H-M   'P 1'
#
loop_
_entity.id
_entity.type
_entity.pdbx_description
1 polymer ?
#
loop_
_entity_poly.entity_id
_entity_poly.type
_entity_poly.pdbx_seq_one_letter_code
_entity_poly.pdbx_strand_id
1 'polypeptide(L)'
;MKRGIPWGASFVHFVIGAYMSVYIHGGLRSPIGVLNGQYKNTRPEILGAQLINELIKGHEINSVDGIFCGNAVGTGGNIGRLMGLMSNLSVSTPAVTIDMQCASALMSIEMAYTHIASGVMNSAIAGGIESSSLQPDRIYATEDDRDGLYKVAQFTPEDRSPFAMLEGAERTIHKHNITKEDLYPYIINSHRRAFGALDNPHLQSYIMPITLDGKVCVDECIRPTMNEKLLS
;
A
#
# COMPACT_ATOMS: atom_id res chain seq x y z
N MET A 1 2.43 -18.87 10.68
CA MET A 1 3.41 -17.79 10.43
C MET A 1 2.82 -16.86 9.37
N LYS A 2 2.35 -15.68 9.77
CA LYS A 2 1.82 -14.67 8.85
C LYS A 2 2.99 -13.92 8.24
N ARG A 3 3.19 -14.04 6.93
CA ARG A 3 4.21 -13.28 6.21
C ARG A 3 3.66 -11.90 5.89
N GLY A 4 4.35 -10.85 6.34
CA GLY A 4 4.00 -9.47 6.05
C GLY A 4 4.05 -9.18 4.55
N ILE A 5 3.05 -8.44 4.07
CA ILE A 5 2.92 -8.01 2.68
C ILE A 5 3.82 -6.78 2.48
N PRO A 6 4.70 -6.77 1.48
CA PRO A 6 5.53 -5.60 1.18
C PRO A 6 4.69 -4.45 0.61
N TRP A 7 5.17 -3.22 0.77
CA TRP A 7 4.54 -1.98 0.34
C TRP A 7 4.45 -1.87 -1.19
N GLY A 8 3.26 -1.55 -1.68
CA GLY A 8 2.92 -1.38 -3.08
C GLY A 8 1.40 -1.24 -3.22
N ALA A 9 0.88 -1.00 -4.43
CA ALA A 9 -0.54 -1.16 -4.68
C ALA A 9 -0.88 -2.65 -4.60
N SER A 10 -1.73 -3.04 -3.65
CA SER A 10 -2.18 -4.40 -3.45
C SER A 10 -3.69 -4.42 -3.27
N PHE A 11 -4.38 -5.25 -4.02
CA PHE A 11 -5.81 -5.47 -3.89
C PHE A 11 -6.13 -6.95 -3.72
N VAL A 12 -7.10 -7.24 -2.85
CA VAL A 12 -7.59 -8.56 -2.52
C VAL A 12 -9.10 -8.58 -2.76
N HIS A 13 -9.59 -9.61 -3.40
CA HIS A 13 -11.01 -9.83 -3.63
C HIS A 13 -11.56 -10.86 -2.66
N PHE A 14 -12.71 -10.55 -2.05
CA PHE A 14 -13.41 -11.38 -1.07
C PHE A 14 -14.75 -11.86 -1.62
N VAL A 15 -15.15 -13.09 -1.29
CA VAL A 15 -16.44 -13.67 -1.66
C VAL A 15 -17.07 -14.37 -0.45
N ILE A 16 -18.41 -14.28 -0.29
CA ILE A 16 -19.14 -15.01 0.76
C ILE A 16 -19.24 -16.49 0.44
N GLY A 17 -18.92 -17.35 1.40
CA GLY A 17 -19.21 -18.78 1.38
C GLY A 17 -20.51 -19.14 2.11
N ALA A 18 -21.02 -20.37 1.87
CA ALA A 18 -22.32 -20.86 2.32
C ALA A 18 -22.58 -20.87 3.85
N TYR A 19 -21.62 -20.51 4.68
CA TYR A 19 -21.73 -20.48 6.16
C TYR A 19 -21.28 -19.15 6.76
N MET A 20 -21.55 -18.02 6.11
CA MET A 20 -21.08 -16.69 6.53
C MET A 20 -19.54 -16.58 6.66
N SER A 21 -18.82 -17.47 6.03
CA SER A 21 -17.37 -17.37 5.92
C SER A 21 -16.99 -16.43 4.80
N VAL A 22 -16.04 -15.53 5.07
CA VAL A 22 -15.47 -14.62 4.06
C VAL A 22 -14.14 -15.19 3.58
N TYR A 23 -13.97 -15.27 2.27
CA TYR A 23 -12.78 -15.82 1.65
C TYR A 23 -12.00 -14.75 0.90
N ILE A 24 -10.68 -14.89 0.88
CA ILE A 24 -9.81 -14.17 -0.04
C ILE A 24 -9.73 -15.00 -1.32
N HIS A 25 -10.30 -14.47 -2.40
CA HIS A 25 -10.32 -15.15 -3.68
C HIS A 25 -9.01 -14.99 -4.45
N GLY A 26 -8.39 -13.83 -4.37
CA GLY A 26 -7.12 -13.56 -5.03
C GLY A 26 -6.52 -12.22 -4.62
N GLY A 27 -5.34 -11.93 -5.13
CA GLY A 27 -4.66 -10.67 -4.86
C GLY A 27 -3.52 -10.41 -5.83
N LEU A 28 -3.30 -9.15 -6.15
CA LEU A 28 -2.19 -8.67 -6.96
C LEU A 28 -1.57 -7.42 -6.32
N ARG A 29 -0.29 -7.19 -6.59
CA ARG A 29 0.38 -5.94 -6.30
C ARG A 29 1.19 -5.45 -7.51
N SER A 30 1.47 -4.17 -7.56
CA SER A 30 2.50 -3.63 -8.44
C SER A 30 3.90 -3.97 -7.91
N PRO A 31 4.95 -3.91 -8.74
CA PRO A 31 6.30 -3.73 -8.24
C PRO A 31 6.39 -2.50 -7.32
N ILE A 32 7.28 -2.54 -6.32
CA ILE A 32 7.47 -1.44 -5.37
C ILE A 32 8.44 -0.42 -5.96
N GLY A 33 7.96 0.82 -6.12
CA GLY A 33 8.81 1.96 -6.51
C GLY A 33 9.44 2.64 -5.29
N VAL A 34 10.59 3.26 -5.49
CA VAL A 34 11.18 4.19 -4.52
C VAL A 34 10.77 5.63 -4.84
N LEU A 35 10.93 6.52 -3.88
CA LEU A 35 10.71 7.96 -4.07
C LEU A 35 11.53 8.46 -5.27
N ASN A 36 10.86 9.12 -6.22
CA ASN A 36 11.42 9.58 -7.49
C ASN A 36 12.02 8.48 -8.39
N GLY A 37 11.64 7.22 -8.16
CA GLY A 37 12.02 6.06 -8.96
C GLY A 37 11.15 5.86 -10.20
N GLN A 38 10.91 4.58 -10.54
CA GLN A 38 10.24 4.18 -11.78
C GLN A 38 8.83 4.76 -11.95
N TYR A 39 8.11 5.06 -10.86
CA TYR A 39 6.75 5.62 -10.90
C TYR A 39 6.68 7.14 -10.71
N LYS A 40 7.80 7.85 -10.76
CA LYS A 40 7.85 9.31 -10.48
C LYS A 40 6.88 10.15 -11.33
N ASN A 41 6.53 9.68 -12.52
CA ASN A 41 5.63 10.35 -13.46
C ASN A 41 4.30 9.59 -13.65
N THR A 42 4.07 8.50 -12.90
CA THR A 42 2.87 7.67 -13.05
C THR A 42 1.90 8.00 -11.94
N ARG A 43 0.77 8.59 -12.30
CA ARG A 43 -0.28 8.91 -11.34
C ARG A 43 -0.81 7.63 -10.68
N PRO A 44 -0.98 7.63 -9.34
CA PRO A 44 -1.36 6.43 -8.60
C PRO A 44 -2.73 5.87 -9.04
N GLU A 45 -3.69 6.71 -9.37
CA GLU A 45 -5.00 6.25 -9.83
C GLU A 45 -4.95 5.50 -11.16
N ILE A 46 -4.01 5.82 -12.05
CA ILE A 46 -3.80 5.08 -13.30
C ILE A 46 -3.24 3.68 -12.99
N LEU A 47 -2.21 3.63 -12.15
CA LEU A 47 -1.61 2.37 -11.72
C LEU A 47 -2.62 1.48 -10.99
N GLY A 48 -3.43 2.08 -10.10
CA GLY A 48 -4.45 1.37 -9.34
C GLY A 48 -5.57 0.82 -10.24
N ALA A 49 -6.02 1.59 -11.23
CA ALA A 49 -7.02 1.13 -12.20
C ALA A 49 -6.50 -0.05 -13.06
N GLN A 50 -5.24 0.00 -13.49
CA GLN A 50 -4.61 -1.10 -14.20
C GLN A 50 -4.55 -2.37 -13.32
N LEU A 51 -4.17 -2.22 -12.05
CA LEU A 51 -4.13 -3.34 -11.11
C LEU A 51 -5.51 -3.96 -10.89
N ILE A 52 -6.55 -3.14 -10.74
CA ILE A 52 -7.93 -3.60 -10.66
C ILE A 52 -8.31 -4.40 -11.93
N ASN A 53 -8.00 -3.87 -13.11
CA ASN A 53 -8.32 -4.53 -14.37
C ASN A 53 -7.64 -5.91 -14.50
N GLU A 54 -6.36 -6.02 -14.15
CA GLU A 54 -5.67 -7.31 -14.18
C GLU A 54 -6.20 -8.28 -13.12
N LEU A 55 -6.56 -7.79 -11.93
CA LEU A 55 -7.17 -8.61 -10.88
C LEU A 55 -8.51 -9.20 -11.33
N ILE A 56 -9.42 -8.38 -11.84
CA ILE A 56 -10.76 -8.85 -12.28
C ILE A 56 -10.66 -9.77 -13.49
N LYS A 57 -9.75 -9.51 -14.42
CA LYS A 57 -9.50 -10.35 -15.58
C LYS A 57 -8.92 -11.71 -15.19
N GLY A 58 -7.89 -11.71 -14.32
CA GLY A 58 -7.21 -12.94 -13.89
C GLY A 58 -8.09 -13.88 -13.07
N HIS A 59 -9.17 -13.38 -12.48
CA HIS A 59 -10.11 -14.15 -11.67
C HIS A 59 -11.53 -14.24 -12.28
N GLU A 60 -11.70 -13.82 -13.54
CA GLU A 60 -12.98 -13.84 -14.28
C GLU A 60 -14.13 -13.12 -13.51
N ILE A 61 -13.79 -12.02 -12.82
CA ILE A 61 -14.72 -11.26 -12.00
C ILE A 61 -15.47 -10.27 -12.90
N ASN A 62 -16.79 -10.38 -12.98
CA ASN A 62 -17.62 -9.49 -13.79
C ASN A 62 -18.10 -8.26 -13.03
N SER A 63 -18.28 -8.36 -11.73
CA SER A 63 -18.74 -7.26 -10.87
C SER A 63 -18.30 -7.44 -9.44
N VAL A 64 -18.20 -6.32 -8.71
CA VAL A 64 -18.04 -6.29 -7.26
C VAL A 64 -18.99 -5.27 -6.67
N ASP A 65 -19.41 -5.49 -5.42
CA ASP A 65 -20.37 -4.62 -4.74
C ASP A 65 -19.70 -3.35 -4.18
N GLY A 66 -18.36 -3.35 -4.06
CA GLY A 66 -17.65 -2.17 -3.59
C GLY A 66 -16.13 -2.26 -3.66
N ILE A 67 -15.50 -1.08 -3.52
CA ILE A 67 -14.05 -0.91 -3.44
C ILE A 67 -13.71 -0.19 -2.14
N PHE A 68 -12.81 -0.75 -1.35
CA PHE A 68 -12.22 -0.14 -0.17
C PHE A 68 -10.74 0.10 -0.43
N CYS A 69 -10.31 1.37 -0.43
CA CYS A 69 -8.94 1.75 -0.81
C CYS A 69 -8.26 2.55 0.29
N GLY A 70 -7.15 2.04 0.81
CA GLY A 70 -6.27 2.78 1.69
C GLY A 70 -5.42 3.80 0.93
N ASN A 71 -5.40 5.05 1.40
CA ASN A 71 -4.52 6.11 0.90
C ASN A 71 -4.37 7.17 1.99
N ALA A 72 -3.16 7.55 2.35
CA ALA A 72 -2.88 8.48 3.45
C ALA A 72 -2.17 9.75 3.01
N VAL A 73 -1.24 9.66 2.08
CA VAL A 73 -0.37 10.78 1.66
C VAL A 73 -0.87 11.43 0.37
N GLY A 74 -1.68 10.70 -0.40
CA GLY A 74 -2.03 10.99 -1.78
C GLY A 74 -2.79 12.29 -2.02
N THR A 75 -3.31 12.39 -3.24
CA THR A 75 -3.87 13.61 -3.83
C THR A 75 -5.11 14.16 -3.14
N GLY A 76 -5.64 13.47 -2.12
CA GLY A 76 -6.93 13.82 -1.52
C GLY A 76 -8.11 13.37 -2.38
N GLY A 77 -9.32 13.70 -1.95
CA GLY A 77 -10.54 13.20 -2.58
C GLY A 77 -10.72 11.69 -2.39
N ASN A 78 -11.55 11.09 -3.20
CA ASN A 78 -11.79 9.65 -3.16
C ASN A 78 -11.05 8.96 -4.31
N ILE A 79 -9.74 8.72 -4.10
CA ILE A 79 -8.89 8.04 -5.10
C ILE A 79 -9.40 6.62 -5.42
N GLY A 80 -9.95 5.92 -4.45
CA GLY A 80 -10.58 4.61 -4.65
C GLY A 80 -11.71 4.68 -5.66
N ARG A 81 -12.55 5.74 -5.59
CA ARG A 81 -13.60 5.98 -6.56
C ARG A 81 -13.03 6.32 -7.94
N LEU A 82 -12.00 7.16 -7.99
CA LEU A 82 -11.37 7.54 -9.25
C LEU A 82 -10.76 6.32 -9.96
N MET A 83 -10.08 5.44 -9.23
CA MET A 83 -9.55 4.18 -9.78
C MET A 83 -10.68 3.28 -10.30
N GLY A 84 -11.78 3.14 -9.55
CA GLY A 84 -12.93 2.36 -9.96
C GLY A 84 -13.54 2.88 -11.27
N LEU A 85 -13.68 4.21 -11.41
CA LEU A 85 -14.18 4.84 -12.63
C LEU A 85 -13.25 4.72 -13.85
N MET A 86 -11.94 4.62 -13.59
CA MET A 86 -10.91 4.44 -14.64
C MET A 86 -10.68 2.95 -14.98
N SER A 87 -11.24 2.03 -14.19
CA SER A 87 -11.16 0.59 -14.42
C SER A 87 -12.31 0.09 -15.33
N ASN A 88 -12.30 -1.20 -15.62
CA ASN A 88 -13.37 -1.88 -16.36
C ASN A 88 -14.57 -2.26 -15.48
N LEU A 89 -14.59 -1.85 -14.21
CA LEU A 89 -15.75 -2.06 -13.34
C LEU A 89 -16.91 -1.14 -13.74
N SER A 90 -18.11 -1.51 -13.31
CA SER A 90 -19.30 -0.68 -13.52
C SER A 90 -19.11 0.70 -12.88
N VAL A 91 -19.56 1.75 -13.56
CA VAL A 91 -19.63 3.10 -13.00
C VAL A 91 -20.54 3.19 -11.76
N SER A 92 -21.41 2.21 -11.55
CA SER A 92 -22.25 2.11 -10.36
C SER A 92 -21.55 1.49 -9.15
N THR A 93 -20.37 0.88 -9.32
CA THR A 93 -19.61 0.28 -8.19
C THR A 93 -19.18 1.36 -7.21
N PRO A 94 -19.67 1.37 -5.97
CA PRO A 94 -19.29 2.35 -4.98
C PRO A 94 -17.84 2.12 -4.53
N ALA A 95 -17.18 3.19 -4.07
CA ALA A 95 -15.84 3.09 -3.52
C ALA A 95 -15.63 4.08 -2.37
N VAL A 96 -14.80 3.69 -1.42
CA VAL A 96 -14.39 4.49 -0.26
C VAL A 96 -12.87 4.55 -0.20
N THR A 97 -12.33 5.74 0.09
CA THR A 97 -10.92 5.90 0.44
C THR A 97 -10.79 6.08 1.95
N ILE A 98 -9.84 5.38 2.53
CA ILE A 98 -9.64 5.26 3.97
C ILE A 98 -8.24 5.76 4.31
N ASP A 99 -8.14 6.66 5.27
CA ASP A 99 -6.89 7.06 5.90
C ASP A 99 -6.84 6.54 7.34
N MET A 100 -5.96 5.60 7.57
CA MET A 100 -5.51 5.11 8.88
C MET A 100 -3.97 5.02 8.86
N GLN A 101 -3.33 6.01 8.23
CA GLN A 101 -1.89 6.06 8.03
C GLN A 101 -1.36 4.74 7.43
N CYS A 102 -0.27 4.19 7.97
CA CYS A 102 0.36 2.95 7.49
C CYS A 102 -0.58 1.73 7.52
N ALA A 103 -1.67 1.76 8.29
CA ALA A 103 -2.64 0.69 8.40
C ALA A 103 -3.85 0.83 7.46
N SER A 104 -3.88 1.86 6.60
CA SER A 104 -5.03 2.17 5.73
C SER A 104 -5.49 0.99 4.86
N ALA A 105 -4.53 0.27 4.25
CA ALA A 105 -4.85 -0.90 3.43
C ALA A 105 -5.36 -2.09 4.27
N LEU A 106 -4.86 -2.27 5.49
CA LEU A 106 -5.36 -3.29 6.41
C LEU A 106 -6.80 -2.97 6.87
N MET A 107 -7.07 -1.69 7.16
CA MET A 107 -8.42 -1.23 7.49
C MET A 107 -9.39 -1.42 6.33
N SER A 108 -8.95 -1.21 5.09
CA SER A 108 -9.78 -1.48 3.91
C SER A 108 -10.17 -2.95 3.79
N ILE A 109 -9.27 -3.87 4.14
CA ILE A 109 -9.52 -5.31 4.19
C ILE A 109 -10.53 -5.65 5.31
N GLU A 110 -10.37 -5.05 6.49
CA GLU A 110 -11.29 -5.23 7.62
C GLU A 110 -12.70 -4.74 7.28
N MET A 111 -12.82 -3.58 6.63
CA MET A 111 -14.11 -3.05 6.18
C MET A 111 -14.77 -3.96 5.15
N ALA A 112 -14.04 -4.45 4.16
CA ALA A 112 -14.56 -5.41 3.18
C ALA A 112 -15.05 -6.69 3.87
N TYR A 113 -14.25 -7.25 4.77
CA TYR A 113 -14.63 -8.41 5.58
C TYR A 113 -15.93 -8.15 6.35
N THR A 114 -16.04 -7.03 7.04
CA THR A 114 -17.20 -6.70 7.88
C THR A 114 -18.47 -6.52 7.03
N HIS A 115 -18.38 -5.84 5.88
CA HIS A 115 -19.52 -5.64 4.98
C HIS A 115 -20.00 -6.96 4.36
N ILE A 116 -19.07 -7.85 4.02
CA ILE A 116 -19.41 -9.17 3.50
C ILE A 116 -19.98 -10.06 4.62
N ALA A 117 -19.34 -10.12 5.77
CA ALA A 117 -19.79 -10.94 6.91
C ALA A 117 -21.18 -10.53 7.44
N SER A 118 -21.53 -9.24 7.34
CA SER A 118 -22.85 -8.72 7.71
C SER A 118 -23.91 -8.88 6.63
N GLY A 119 -23.57 -9.40 5.43
CA GLY A 119 -24.49 -9.58 4.32
C GLY A 119 -24.85 -8.28 3.57
N VAL A 120 -24.17 -7.17 3.83
CA VAL A 120 -24.35 -5.90 3.11
C VAL A 120 -23.78 -5.99 1.69
N MET A 121 -22.70 -6.76 1.52
CA MET A 121 -22.03 -7.03 0.23
C MET A 121 -21.80 -8.52 0.06
N ASN A 122 -21.71 -8.97 -1.20
CA ASN A 122 -21.31 -10.34 -1.55
C ASN A 122 -19.85 -10.42 -1.93
N SER A 123 -19.30 -9.33 -2.49
CA SER A 123 -17.91 -9.26 -2.92
C SER A 123 -17.36 -7.83 -2.87
N ALA A 124 -16.07 -7.70 -2.63
CA ALA A 124 -15.40 -6.41 -2.60
C ALA A 124 -13.94 -6.52 -3.07
N ILE A 125 -13.42 -5.40 -3.58
CA ILE A 125 -11.99 -5.20 -3.77
C ILE A 125 -11.50 -4.35 -2.60
N ALA A 126 -10.43 -4.80 -1.93
CA ALA A 126 -9.82 -4.10 -0.82
C ALA A 126 -8.30 -4.06 -0.95
N GLY A 127 -7.70 -2.94 -0.59
CA GLY A 127 -6.26 -2.77 -0.66
C GLY A 127 -5.86 -1.31 -0.46
N GLY A 128 -4.76 -0.89 -1.06
CA GLY A 128 -4.32 0.49 -0.96
C GLY A 128 -3.31 0.85 -2.04
N ILE A 129 -3.16 2.14 -2.23
CA ILE A 129 -2.18 2.72 -3.14
C ILE A 129 -1.60 3.99 -2.54
N GLU A 130 -0.31 4.22 -2.80
CA GLU A 130 0.36 5.43 -2.36
C GLU A 130 1.43 5.86 -3.37
N SER A 131 1.61 7.17 -3.51
CA SER A 131 2.70 7.75 -4.29
C SER A 131 3.34 8.90 -3.53
N SER A 132 4.47 8.65 -2.90
CA SER A 132 5.27 9.71 -2.27
C SER A 132 5.92 10.64 -3.29
N SER A 133 6.14 10.17 -4.53
CA SER A 133 6.73 11.00 -5.61
C SER A 133 5.75 12.06 -6.14
N LEU A 134 4.45 11.75 -6.15
CA LEU A 134 3.40 12.63 -6.65
C LEU A 134 2.49 13.13 -5.52
N GLN A 135 3.01 13.14 -4.31
CA GLN A 135 2.33 13.75 -3.17
C GLN A 135 2.10 15.24 -3.44
N PRO A 136 0.87 15.76 -3.28
CA PRO A 136 0.59 17.17 -3.45
C PRO A 136 1.28 18.00 -2.36
N ASP A 137 1.73 19.18 -2.71
CA ASP A 137 2.04 20.21 -1.74
C ASP A 137 0.73 20.73 -1.13
N ARG A 138 0.71 20.89 0.19
CA ARG A 138 -0.43 21.39 0.94
C ARG A 138 -0.05 22.71 1.63
N ILE A 139 -1.02 23.59 1.73
CA ILE A 139 -0.85 24.89 2.39
C ILE A 139 -1.94 25.03 3.44
N TYR A 140 -1.61 25.52 4.63
CA TYR A 140 -2.59 25.87 5.62
C TYR A 140 -3.40 27.10 5.15
N ALA A 141 -4.66 27.18 5.55
CA ALA A 141 -5.47 28.38 5.29
C ALA A 141 -4.86 29.60 5.98
N THR A 142 -5.13 30.80 5.44
CA THR A 142 -4.58 32.05 5.97
C THR A 142 -5.02 32.31 7.43
N GLU A 143 -6.19 31.79 7.80
CA GLU A 143 -6.77 31.93 9.15
C GLU A 143 -6.35 30.81 10.12
N ASP A 144 -5.58 29.83 9.66
CA ASP A 144 -5.01 28.77 10.50
C ASP A 144 -3.84 29.37 11.30
N ASP A 145 -3.68 29.00 12.55
CA ASP A 145 -2.56 29.44 13.39
C ASP A 145 -1.23 28.76 13.01
N ARG A 146 -1.30 27.68 12.23
CA ARG A 146 -0.14 27.07 11.57
C ARG A 146 0.13 27.78 10.25
N ASP A 147 1.37 27.85 9.82
CA ASP A 147 1.78 28.63 8.65
C ASP A 147 2.55 27.78 7.63
N GLY A 148 2.43 28.18 6.36
CA GLY A 148 3.25 27.71 5.25
C GLY A 148 2.85 26.39 4.64
N LEU A 149 3.81 25.87 3.87
CA LEU A 149 3.69 24.60 3.14
C LEU A 149 3.99 23.42 4.06
N TYR A 150 3.21 22.36 3.91
CA TYR A 150 3.51 21.07 4.57
C TYR A 150 3.33 19.90 3.62
N LYS A 151 4.15 18.86 3.76
CA LYS A 151 4.07 17.60 3.00
C LYS A 151 3.51 16.46 3.84
N VAL A 152 3.79 16.48 5.13
CA VAL A 152 3.34 15.46 6.08
C VAL A 152 2.24 16.08 6.92
N ALA A 153 1.05 15.49 6.88
CA ALA A 153 -0.04 15.90 7.75
C ALA A 153 0.36 15.71 9.21
N GLN A 154 0.00 16.68 10.05
CA GLN A 154 0.17 16.55 11.50
C GLN A 154 -0.67 15.37 12.00
N PHE A 155 -0.04 14.44 12.71
CA PHE A 155 -0.68 13.27 13.32
C PHE A 155 -0.36 13.11 14.81
N THR A 156 0.31 14.11 15.38
CA THR A 156 0.56 14.23 16.82
C THR A 156 0.08 15.60 17.29
N PRO A 157 -0.37 15.76 18.55
CA PRO A 157 -0.65 17.09 19.13
C PRO A 157 0.57 18.00 19.05
N GLU A 158 0.35 19.34 19.04
CA GLU A 158 1.40 20.35 18.89
C GLU A 158 2.48 20.30 19.98
N ASP A 159 2.13 19.79 21.17
CA ASP A 159 3.08 19.59 22.28
C ASP A 159 3.99 18.37 22.06
N ARG A 160 3.84 17.67 20.94
CA ARG A 160 4.63 16.48 20.58
C ARG A 160 5.55 16.77 19.41
N SER A 161 6.70 16.08 19.42
CA SER A 161 7.65 16.16 18.32
C SER A 161 7.03 15.66 17.00
N PRO A 162 7.25 16.36 15.86
CA PRO A 162 6.91 15.85 14.54
C PRO A 162 7.69 14.57 14.18
N PHE A 163 8.77 14.27 14.93
CA PHE A 163 9.57 13.04 14.79
C PHE A 163 9.19 11.96 15.79
N ALA A 164 8.02 12.05 16.43
CA ALA A 164 7.59 11.15 17.51
C ALA A 164 7.73 9.65 17.16
N MET A 165 7.55 9.26 15.89
CA MET A 165 7.74 7.87 15.44
C MET A 165 9.21 7.43 15.52
N LEU A 166 10.14 8.28 15.08
CA LEU A 166 11.58 8.01 15.14
C LEU A 166 12.07 7.98 16.58
N GLU A 167 11.65 8.97 17.37
CA GLU A 167 11.96 9.03 18.81
C GLU A 167 11.38 7.85 19.59
N GLY A 168 10.21 7.37 19.18
CA GLY A 168 9.60 6.15 19.74
C GLY A 168 10.43 4.91 19.46
N ALA A 169 10.95 4.76 18.23
CA ALA A 169 11.87 3.69 17.87
C ALA A 169 13.17 3.77 18.68
N GLU A 170 13.74 4.97 18.79
CA GLU A 170 14.97 5.21 19.57
C GLU A 170 14.77 4.86 21.05
N ARG A 171 13.69 5.33 21.67
CA ARG A 171 13.35 4.94 23.06
C ARG A 171 13.19 3.43 23.23
N THR A 172 12.65 2.74 22.23
CA THR A 172 12.48 1.29 22.26
C THR A 172 13.83 0.59 22.21
N ILE A 173 14.71 1.03 21.31
CA ILE A 173 16.09 0.53 21.21
C ILE A 173 16.83 0.69 22.55
N HIS A 174 16.79 1.88 23.13
CA HIS A 174 17.43 2.14 24.43
C HIS A 174 16.83 1.31 25.56
N LYS A 175 15.50 1.23 25.64
CA LYS A 175 14.80 0.47 26.68
C LYS A 175 15.18 -1.02 26.67
N HIS A 176 15.46 -1.58 25.51
CA HIS A 176 15.76 -3.00 25.34
C HIS A 176 17.27 -3.27 25.15
N ASN A 177 18.12 -2.25 25.26
CA ASN A 177 19.56 -2.34 25.05
C ASN A 177 19.94 -2.98 23.71
N ILE A 178 19.18 -2.66 22.65
CA ILE A 178 19.44 -3.13 21.29
C ILE A 178 20.52 -2.23 20.69
N THR A 179 21.57 -2.83 20.17
CA THR A 179 22.61 -2.09 19.46
C THR A 179 22.31 -1.99 17.97
N LYS A 180 22.98 -1.09 17.26
CA LYS A 180 22.90 -0.98 15.80
C LYS A 180 23.33 -2.30 15.15
N GLU A 181 24.36 -2.92 15.68
CA GLU A 181 24.94 -4.18 15.21
C GLU A 181 23.94 -5.35 15.35
N ASP A 182 23.12 -5.35 16.40
CA ASP A 182 22.07 -6.36 16.57
C ASP A 182 21.02 -6.33 15.45
N LEU A 183 20.85 -5.18 14.79
CA LEU A 183 19.88 -5.00 13.71
C LEU A 183 20.44 -5.44 12.34
N TYR A 184 21.76 -5.48 12.15
CA TYR A 184 22.38 -5.80 10.86
C TYR A 184 21.94 -7.15 10.28
N PRO A 185 21.92 -8.26 11.04
CA PRO A 185 21.48 -9.55 10.52
C PRO A 185 20.03 -9.53 9.99
N TYR A 186 19.14 -8.75 10.63
CA TYR A 186 17.76 -8.62 10.21
C TYR A 186 17.66 -7.87 8.87
N ILE A 187 18.38 -6.77 8.72
CA ILE A 187 18.40 -5.95 7.50
C ILE A 187 18.97 -6.77 6.34
N ILE A 188 20.15 -7.37 6.53
CA ILE A 188 20.83 -8.18 5.50
C ILE A 188 19.95 -9.36 5.08
N ASN A 189 19.36 -10.07 6.05
CA ASN A 189 18.50 -11.21 5.78
C ASN A 189 17.21 -10.82 5.08
N SER A 190 16.64 -9.64 5.38
CA SER A 190 15.47 -9.11 4.68
C SER A 190 15.76 -8.93 3.18
N HIS A 191 16.85 -8.27 2.83
CA HIS A 191 17.25 -8.08 1.44
C HIS A 191 17.60 -9.41 0.74
N ARG A 192 18.29 -10.30 1.42
CA ARG A 192 18.62 -11.64 0.87
C ARG A 192 17.37 -12.45 0.56
N ARG A 193 16.38 -12.45 1.47
CA ARG A 193 15.11 -13.16 1.26
C ARG A 193 14.30 -12.55 0.12
N ALA A 194 14.24 -11.22 0.05
CA ALA A 194 13.55 -10.52 -1.03
C ALA A 194 14.21 -10.82 -2.39
N PHE A 195 15.53 -10.83 -2.46
CA PHE A 195 16.26 -11.19 -3.67
C PHE A 195 16.02 -12.65 -4.09
N GLY A 196 16.10 -13.61 -3.16
CA GLY A 196 15.78 -15.01 -3.44
C GLY A 196 14.32 -15.26 -3.85
N ALA A 197 13.40 -14.35 -3.54
CA ALA A 197 12.01 -14.43 -3.95
C ALA A 197 11.81 -14.04 -5.43
N LEU A 198 12.76 -13.36 -6.06
CA LEU A 198 12.66 -12.96 -7.47
C LEU A 198 12.61 -14.18 -8.41
N ASP A 199 13.28 -15.26 -8.04
CA ASP A 199 13.33 -16.52 -8.83
C ASP A 199 12.19 -17.49 -8.45
N ASN A 200 11.27 -17.11 -7.58
CA ASN A 200 10.15 -17.95 -7.17
C ASN A 200 8.90 -17.64 -8.00
N PRO A 201 8.50 -18.51 -8.97
CA PRO A 201 7.37 -18.24 -9.86
C PRO A 201 6.06 -18.04 -9.11
N HIS A 202 5.85 -18.76 -8.01
CA HIS A 202 4.64 -18.61 -7.18
C HIS A 202 4.55 -17.22 -6.54
N LEU A 203 5.67 -16.69 -6.03
CA LEU A 203 5.68 -15.34 -5.46
C LEU A 203 5.59 -14.27 -6.56
N GLN A 204 6.20 -14.51 -7.71
CA GLN A 204 6.14 -13.59 -8.85
C GLN A 204 4.74 -13.52 -9.48
N SER A 205 3.92 -14.58 -9.39
CA SER A 205 2.55 -14.59 -9.91
C SER A 205 1.61 -13.58 -9.22
N TYR A 206 1.97 -13.09 -8.03
CA TYR A 206 1.24 -12.01 -7.34
C TYR A 206 1.69 -10.59 -7.71
N ILE A 207 2.68 -10.46 -8.59
CA ILE A 207 3.20 -9.17 -9.02
C ILE A 207 2.75 -8.92 -10.46
N MET A 208 1.94 -7.88 -10.63
CA MET A 208 1.51 -7.46 -11.97
C MET A 208 2.72 -6.98 -12.78
N PRO A 209 3.00 -7.56 -13.95
CA PRO A 209 4.06 -7.05 -14.81
C PRO A 209 3.68 -5.67 -15.37
N ILE A 210 4.55 -4.71 -15.17
CA ILE A 210 4.36 -3.32 -15.64
C ILE A 210 5.55 -2.93 -16.48
N THR A 211 5.30 -2.31 -17.63
CA THR A 211 6.33 -1.73 -18.48
C THR A 211 6.06 -0.24 -18.64
N LEU A 212 7.03 0.59 -18.29
CA LEU A 212 7.00 2.04 -18.46
C LEU A 212 8.20 2.47 -19.33
N ASP A 213 7.94 3.25 -20.35
CA ASP A 213 8.98 3.77 -21.28
C ASP A 213 9.89 2.65 -21.83
N GLY A 214 9.29 1.47 -22.13
CA GLY A 214 9.99 0.30 -22.65
C GLY A 214 10.82 -0.48 -21.62
N LYS A 215 10.76 -0.12 -20.35
CA LYS A 215 11.45 -0.81 -19.25
C LYS A 215 10.46 -1.56 -18.36
N VAL A 216 10.78 -2.80 -18.05
CA VAL A 216 10.02 -3.60 -17.07
C VAL A 216 10.26 -3.06 -15.66
N CYS A 217 9.19 -2.76 -14.95
CA CYS A 217 9.25 -2.31 -13.57
C CYS A 217 9.60 -3.49 -12.63
N VAL A 218 10.41 -3.20 -11.62
CA VAL A 218 10.87 -4.18 -10.61
C VAL A 218 10.71 -3.61 -9.19
N ASP A 219 10.86 -4.44 -8.19
CA ASP A 219 10.94 -3.99 -6.79
C ASP A 219 12.28 -3.25 -6.57
N GLU A 220 12.28 -1.91 -6.66
CA GLU A 220 13.49 -1.07 -6.62
C GLU A 220 14.19 -1.06 -5.25
N CYS A 221 13.49 -1.45 -4.18
CA CYS A 221 14.03 -1.41 -2.82
C CYS A 221 14.94 -2.61 -2.48
N ILE A 222 15.04 -3.62 -3.34
CA ILE A 222 15.86 -4.81 -3.07
C ILE A 222 17.34 -4.51 -3.34
N ARG A 223 18.17 -4.74 -2.34
CA ARG A 223 19.63 -4.56 -2.40
C ARG A 223 20.36 -5.88 -2.16
N PRO A 224 20.64 -6.66 -3.20
CA PRO A 224 21.22 -8.01 -3.05
C PRO A 224 22.63 -7.99 -2.46
N THR A 225 23.36 -6.87 -2.59
CA THR A 225 24.72 -6.69 -2.07
C THR A 225 24.76 -6.09 -0.66
N MET A 226 23.62 -6.02 0.03
CA MET A 226 23.55 -5.49 1.40
C MET A 226 24.45 -6.30 2.34
N ASN A 227 25.32 -5.61 3.06
CA ASN A 227 26.28 -6.19 4.00
C ASN A 227 26.56 -5.23 5.15
N GLU A 228 27.27 -5.70 6.17
CA GLU A 228 27.59 -4.92 7.38
C GLU A 228 28.36 -3.63 7.07
N LYS A 229 29.29 -3.66 6.11
CA LYS A 229 30.08 -2.49 5.70
C LYS A 229 29.21 -1.34 5.15
N LEU A 230 28.06 -1.67 4.55
CA LEU A 230 27.12 -0.64 4.06
C LEU A 230 26.21 -0.12 5.16
N LEU A 231 26.17 -0.78 6.31
CA LEU A 231 25.35 -0.43 7.47
C LEU A 231 26.14 0.27 8.57
N SER A 232 27.47 0.08 8.61
CA SER A 232 28.38 0.78 9.52
C SER A 232 28.61 2.23 9.09
#